data_f1bdc5a6b323eeace4c1987afc9d8017
#
_entry.id   f1bdc5a6b323eeace4c1987afc9d8017
#
_cell.length_a   1.000
_cell.length_b   1.000
_cell.length_c   1.000
_cell.angle_alpha   90.00
_cell.angle_beta   90.00
_cell.angle_gamma   90.00
#
_symmetry.space_group_name_H-M   'P 1'
#
loop_
_entity.id
_entity.type
_entity.pdbx_description
1 polymer ?
#
loop_
_entity_poly.entity_id
_entity_poly.type
_entity_poly.pdbx_seq_one_letter_code
_entity_poly.pdbx_strand_id
1 'polypeptide(L)'
;MSEDRPRSADFVQSLERGLLVIRAFDAEHREMGLSEVARISGLTRAAARRFLLTLAKLGYVTSSDGRFALTPRVLRVYHRDGLPL
;
A
#
# COMPACT_ATOMS: atom_id res chain seq x y z
N MET A 1 11.28 -13.19 22.11
CA MET A 1 10.98 -12.98 21.69
C MET A 1 10.65 -12.80 20.99
N SER A 2 10.44 -12.83 20.92
CA SER A 2 10.15 -12.80 20.26
C SER A 2 9.91 -12.07 19.32
N GLU A 3 10.42 -11.27 19.12
CA GLU A 3 10.38 -10.52 18.05
C GLU A 3 10.18 -11.23 16.86
N ASP A 4 10.52 -12.33 16.85
CA ASP A 4 10.25 -13.07 15.69
C ASP A 4 8.88 -13.58 15.74
N ARG A 5 8.00 -12.95 16.42
CA ARG A 5 6.65 -13.34 16.44
C ARG A 5 5.81 -12.34 15.77
N PRO A 6 5.86 -12.22 14.43
CA PRO A 6 5.07 -11.24 13.74
C PRO A 6 3.58 -11.47 13.86
N ARG A 7 3.18 -12.60 14.38
CA ARG A 7 1.77 -12.88 14.54
C ARG A 7 1.33 -12.72 15.96
N SER A 8 2.08 -11.99 16.76
CA SER A 8 1.68 -11.74 18.13
C SER A 8 0.42 -10.91 18.16
N ALA A 9 -0.18 -10.79 19.33
CA ALA A 9 -1.41 -10.01 19.49
C ALA A 9 -1.22 -8.56 19.10
N ASP A 10 0.01 -8.06 19.20
CA ASP A 10 0.27 -6.67 18.86
C ASP A 10 0.56 -6.44 17.39
N PHE A 11 0.64 -7.48 16.61
CA PHE A 11 0.96 -7.36 15.21
C PHE A 11 -0.33 -7.25 14.40
N VAL A 12 -0.46 -6.18 13.62
CA VAL A 12 -1.64 -5.94 12.81
C VAL A 12 -1.34 -6.31 11.38
N GLN A 13 -1.80 -7.48 10.98
CA GLN A 13 -1.48 -8.01 9.67
C GLN A 13 -2.04 -7.17 8.53
N SER A 14 -3.20 -6.56 8.72
CA SER A 14 -3.77 -5.75 7.65
C SER A 14 -2.91 -4.51 7.39
N LEU A 15 -2.27 -3.97 8.43
CA LEU A 15 -1.37 -2.85 8.20
C LEU A 15 -0.16 -3.29 7.40
N GLU A 16 0.39 -4.45 7.73
CA GLU A 16 1.51 -4.99 6.97
C GLU A 16 1.14 -5.15 5.50
N ARG A 17 -0.04 -5.71 5.24
CA ARG A 17 -0.46 -5.94 3.86
C ARG A 17 -0.71 -4.63 3.12
N GLY A 18 -1.27 -3.65 3.80
CA GLY A 18 -1.49 -2.35 3.18
C GLY A 18 -0.17 -1.70 2.78
N LEU A 19 0.86 -1.83 3.62
CA LEU A 19 2.17 -1.31 3.29
C LEU A 19 2.79 -2.05 2.11
N LEU A 20 2.56 -3.36 2.01
CA LEU A 20 3.04 -4.12 0.87
C LEU A 20 2.45 -3.59 -0.44
N VAL A 21 1.18 -3.21 -0.41
CA VAL A 21 0.54 -2.66 -1.60
C VAL A 21 1.18 -1.33 -1.96
N ILE A 22 1.38 -0.46 -1.00
CA ILE A 22 2.00 0.83 -1.27
C ILE A 22 3.41 0.65 -1.82
N ARG A 23 4.16 -0.27 -1.23
CA ARG A 23 5.54 -0.50 -1.65
C ARG A 23 5.66 -1.20 -3.00
N ALA A 24 4.56 -1.72 -3.51
CA ALA A 24 4.58 -2.32 -4.84
C ALA A 24 4.79 -1.28 -5.92
N PHE A 25 4.41 -0.03 -5.66
CA PHE A 25 4.61 1.05 -6.62
C PHE A 25 6.01 1.62 -6.47
N ASP A 26 6.66 1.89 -7.59
CA ASP A 26 7.99 2.50 -7.59
C ASP A 26 8.19 3.24 -8.90
N ALA A 27 9.41 3.68 -9.16
CA ALA A 27 9.69 4.48 -10.34
C ALA A 27 9.39 3.74 -11.64
N GLU A 28 9.52 2.42 -11.61
CA GLU A 28 9.27 1.61 -12.80
C GLU A 28 7.84 1.11 -12.87
N HIS A 29 7.11 1.23 -11.78
CA HIS A 29 5.72 0.78 -11.70
C HIS A 29 4.89 1.88 -11.09
N ARG A 30 4.80 2.99 -11.81
CA ARG A 30 4.04 4.14 -11.30
C ARG A 30 2.55 3.91 -11.41
N GLU A 31 2.15 3.12 -12.39
CA GLU A 31 0.76 2.85 -12.63
C GLU A 31 0.63 1.37 -12.95
N MET A 32 -0.27 0.69 -12.26
CA MET A 32 -0.40 -0.75 -12.43
C MET A 32 -1.86 -1.16 -12.37
N GLY A 33 -2.16 -2.27 -13.06
CA GLY A 33 -3.46 -2.89 -12.92
C GLY A 33 -3.50 -3.77 -11.68
N LEU A 34 -4.69 -4.25 -11.37
CA LEU A 34 -4.91 -5.03 -10.16
C LEU A 34 -4.04 -6.29 -10.11
N SER A 35 -3.97 -7.03 -11.21
CA SER A 35 -3.21 -8.27 -11.21
C SER A 35 -1.73 -8.05 -10.93
N GLU A 36 -1.20 -6.96 -11.46
CA GLU A 36 0.21 -6.66 -11.26
C GLU A 36 0.48 -6.26 -9.82
N VAL A 37 -0.40 -5.45 -9.24
CA VAL A 37 -0.25 -5.08 -7.84
C VAL A 37 -0.30 -6.32 -6.97
N ALA A 38 -1.25 -7.22 -7.24
CA ALA A 38 -1.37 -8.44 -6.45
C ALA A 38 -0.10 -9.29 -6.56
N ARG A 39 0.43 -9.43 -7.78
CA ARG A 39 1.62 -10.24 -8.01
C ARG A 39 2.82 -9.68 -7.26
N ILE A 40 3.04 -8.38 -7.37
CA ILE A 40 4.22 -7.76 -6.77
C ILE A 40 4.11 -7.74 -5.24
N SER A 41 2.92 -7.46 -4.73
CA SER A 41 2.74 -7.39 -3.28
C SER A 41 2.66 -8.77 -2.62
N GLY A 42 2.46 -9.81 -3.43
CA GLY A 42 2.33 -11.15 -2.87
C GLY A 42 0.95 -11.44 -2.30
N LEU A 43 -0.03 -10.64 -2.64
CA LEU A 43 -1.39 -10.82 -2.13
C LEU A 43 -2.28 -11.43 -3.20
N THR A 44 -3.43 -11.95 -2.76
CA THR A 44 -4.44 -12.37 -3.71
C THR A 44 -5.03 -11.14 -4.39
N ARG A 45 -5.65 -11.33 -5.55
CA ARG A 45 -6.29 -10.21 -6.23
C ARG A 45 -7.39 -9.59 -5.38
N ALA A 46 -8.15 -10.44 -4.69
CA ALA A 46 -9.23 -9.94 -3.84
C ALA A 46 -8.69 -9.06 -2.71
N ALA A 47 -7.61 -9.50 -2.07
CA ALA A 47 -7.01 -8.72 -0.99
C ALA A 47 -6.42 -7.43 -1.53
N ALA A 48 -5.66 -7.51 -2.62
CA ALA A 48 -5.06 -6.32 -3.22
C ALA A 48 -6.15 -5.30 -3.59
N ARG A 49 -7.26 -5.79 -4.15
CA ARG A 49 -8.34 -4.89 -4.53
C ARG A 49 -8.92 -4.16 -3.33
N ARG A 50 -9.14 -4.89 -2.24
CA ARG A 50 -9.70 -4.27 -1.05
C ARG A 50 -8.79 -3.18 -0.50
N PHE A 51 -7.49 -3.43 -0.47
CA PHE A 51 -6.55 -2.42 0.00
C PHE A 51 -6.49 -1.23 -0.96
N LEU A 52 -6.47 -1.49 -2.27
CA LEU A 52 -6.42 -0.40 -3.24
C LEU A 52 -7.66 0.48 -3.16
N LEU A 53 -8.83 -0.12 -2.99
CA LEU A 53 -10.05 0.65 -2.89
C LEU A 53 -10.07 1.49 -1.60
N THR A 54 -9.56 0.94 -0.51
CA THR A 54 -9.46 1.67 0.72
C THR A 54 -8.49 2.85 0.58
N LEU A 55 -7.33 2.59 -0.03
CA LEU A 55 -6.35 3.65 -0.24
C LEU A 55 -6.88 4.72 -1.16
N ALA A 56 -7.68 4.34 -2.16
CA ALA A 56 -8.28 5.32 -3.06
C ALA A 56 -9.27 6.19 -2.30
N LYS A 57 -10.06 5.58 -1.43
CA LYS A 57 -11.03 6.33 -0.64
C LYS A 57 -10.34 7.31 0.31
N LEU A 58 -9.17 6.94 0.81
CA LEU A 58 -8.40 7.81 1.69
C LEU A 58 -7.59 8.84 0.93
N GLY A 59 -7.53 8.75 -0.38
CA GLY A 59 -6.82 9.73 -1.19
C GLY A 59 -5.36 9.40 -1.46
N TYR A 60 -4.90 8.20 -1.11
CA TYR A 60 -3.51 7.81 -1.34
C TYR A 60 -3.29 7.14 -2.68
N VAL A 61 -4.35 6.73 -3.34
CA VAL A 61 -4.28 6.03 -4.63
C VAL A 61 -5.33 6.62 -5.55
N THR A 62 -4.98 6.76 -6.83
CA THR A 62 -5.99 7.09 -7.85
C THR A 62 -6.30 5.84 -8.63
N SER A 63 -7.51 5.79 -9.17
CA SER A 63 -7.95 4.66 -9.98
C SER A 63 -8.58 5.22 -11.24
N SER A 64 -8.10 4.75 -12.40
CA SER A 64 -8.59 5.22 -13.66
C SER A 64 -8.47 4.10 -14.68
N ASP A 65 -9.58 3.70 -15.29
CA ASP A 65 -9.57 2.65 -16.31
C ASP A 65 -8.92 1.37 -15.83
N GLY A 66 -9.20 1.01 -14.59
CA GLY A 66 -8.65 -0.24 -14.06
C GLY A 66 -7.19 -0.17 -13.68
N ARG A 67 -6.60 1.03 -13.70
CA ARG A 67 -5.20 1.20 -13.33
C ARG A 67 -5.11 2.05 -12.09
N PHE A 68 -4.11 1.78 -11.28
CA PHE A 68 -3.92 2.42 -9.97
C PHE A 68 -2.56 3.08 -9.90
N ALA A 69 -2.49 4.20 -9.20
CA ALA A 69 -1.24 4.93 -8.99
C ALA A 69 -1.28 5.61 -7.63
N LEU A 70 -0.12 5.73 -7.00
CA LEU A 70 -0.04 6.47 -5.74
C LEU A 70 -0.19 7.95 -6.01
N THR A 71 -0.74 8.66 -5.04
CA THR A 71 -0.85 10.12 -5.11
C THR A 71 0.25 10.75 -4.26
N PRO A 72 0.52 12.05 -4.44
CA PRO A 72 1.49 12.73 -3.60
C PRO A 72 1.12 12.75 -2.12
N ARG A 73 -0.12 12.44 -1.79
CA ARG A 73 -0.53 12.42 -0.39
C ARG A 73 0.30 11.43 0.42
N VAL A 74 0.81 10.39 -0.23
CA VAL A 74 1.66 9.42 0.46
C VAL A 74 2.88 10.11 1.07
N LEU A 75 3.44 11.10 0.39
CA LEU A 75 4.61 11.80 0.88
C LEU A 75 4.32 12.67 2.08
N ARG A 76 3.09 13.12 2.23
CA ARG A 76 2.76 13.99 3.34
C ARG A 76 2.82 13.30 4.68
N VAL A 77 2.77 11.99 4.69
CA VAL A 77 2.93 11.23 5.93
C VAL A 77 4.30 11.49 6.51
N TYR A 78 5.30 11.70 5.63
CA TYR A 78 6.66 11.96 6.09
C TYR A 78 6.94 13.42 6.32
N HIS A 79 6.26 14.29 5.61
CA HIS A 79 6.63 15.69 5.60
C HIS A 79 5.82 16.59 6.52
N ARG A 80 4.94 16.02 7.33
CA ARG A 80 4.12 16.90 8.10
C ARG A 80 4.82 17.37 9.35
N ASP A 81 4.53 18.60 9.69
CA ASP A 81 4.88 19.21 10.97
C ASP A 81 6.26 18.94 11.46
N GLY A 82 7.22 19.41 10.72
CA GLY A 82 8.57 19.39 11.21
C GLY A 82 9.28 18.08 11.08
N LEU A 83 8.69 17.11 10.45
CA LEU A 83 9.44 15.91 10.17
C LEU A 83 10.53 16.23 9.17
N PRO A 84 11.77 15.88 9.49
CA PRO A 84 12.84 16.18 8.57
C PRO A 84 12.87 15.19 7.44
N LEU A 85 12.92 15.68 6.27
CA LEU A 85 13.05 14.79 5.12
C LEU A 85 14.01 15.34 4.12
#